data_ae9060e9618f5c1820b1c76f7ca61b00
#
_entry.id   ae9060e9618f5c1820b1c76f7ca61b00
#
_cell.length_a   1.000
_cell.length_b   1.000
_cell.length_c   1.000
_cell.angle_alpha   90.00
_cell.angle_beta   90.00
_cell.angle_gamma   90.00
#
_symmetry.space_group_name_H-M   'P 1'
#
loop_
_entity.id
_entity.type
_entity.pdbx_description
1 polymer ?
#
loop_
_entity_poly.entity_id
_entity_poly.type
_entity_poly.pdbx_seq_one_letter_code
_entity_poly.pdbx_strand_id
1 'polypeptide(L)'
;MDETSPPLRRVWAYLQLLRPPNIITALADVLAGLAVAGTSLSLSGGTVPVEPFAIGALLAATVGLYGGGVVLNDVFDAPLDADERPERPIPSGRASRTGAALFGGLLLAGGIGGAALASTTSALVAVFVAAGAVLYDAYAKHHVVFGPVVMGLCRGGNLLLGVSAVPALLRPNGYLALLPLAFVGAITSISQGEVHGGSRRTGLLALLLIGGVLGSLFALGLRANYRLLHAAPFVLLFAVQVVPPFVRAARTPAPERIQSAVQAGVVALIPLNAALAAGFAGWIYGSLVLALLPVSFGLSRLFDVT
;
A
#
# COMPACT_ATOMS: atom_id res chain seq x y z
N MET A 1 20.39 -19.52 -20.47
CA MET A 1 20.05 -20.93 -20.17
C MET A 1 20.03 -21.03 -18.66
N ASP A 2 18.86 -21.07 -18.08
CA ASP A 2 18.66 -21.01 -16.62
C ASP A 2 18.33 -22.43 -16.14
N GLU A 3 19.36 -23.15 -15.66
CA GLU A 3 19.27 -24.55 -15.17
C GLU A 3 18.77 -24.60 -13.71
N THR A 4 17.77 -23.79 -13.35
CA THR A 4 17.15 -23.93 -12.02
C THR A 4 16.32 -25.21 -11.98
N SER A 5 16.48 -26.01 -10.89
CA SER A 5 15.71 -27.23 -10.68
C SER A 5 14.19 -26.94 -10.67
N PRO A 6 13.34 -27.91 -11.12
CA PRO A 6 11.88 -27.71 -11.16
C PRO A 6 11.24 -27.18 -9.87
N PRO A 7 11.65 -27.58 -8.64
CA PRO A 7 11.13 -27.02 -7.40
C PRO A 7 11.49 -25.54 -7.20
N LEU A 8 12.70 -25.12 -7.58
CA LEU A 8 13.12 -23.71 -7.47
C LEU A 8 12.32 -22.79 -8.40
N ARG A 9 12.02 -23.26 -9.62
CA ARG A 9 11.14 -22.50 -10.55
C ARG A 9 9.74 -22.31 -10.00
N ARG A 10 9.18 -23.30 -9.29
CA ARG A 10 7.87 -23.16 -8.62
C ARG A 10 7.92 -22.16 -7.48
N VAL A 11 8.92 -22.27 -6.60
CA VAL A 11 9.09 -21.30 -5.49
C VAL A 11 9.20 -19.88 -6.04
N TRP A 12 9.99 -19.69 -7.09
CA TRP A 12 10.14 -18.39 -7.75
C TRP A 12 8.81 -17.86 -8.29
N ALA A 13 7.99 -18.71 -8.93
CA ALA A 13 6.67 -18.32 -9.42
C ALA A 13 5.75 -17.81 -8.28
N TYR A 14 5.73 -18.48 -7.12
CA TYR A 14 4.96 -18.02 -5.97
C TYR A 14 5.50 -16.72 -5.36
N LEU A 15 6.82 -16.51 -5.39
CA LEU A 15 7.41 -15.23 -4.99
C LEU A 15 7.02 -14.09 -5.96
N GLN A 16 6.95 -14.37 -7.27
CA GLN A 16 6.46 -13.40 -8.25
C GLN A 16 5.00 -13.00 -7.99
N LEU A 17 4.12 -13.97 -7.64
CA LEU A 17 2.72 -13.69 -7.28
C LEU A 17 2.59 -12.74 -6.08
N LEU A 18 3.53 -12.75 -5.13
CA LEU A 18 3.52 -11.88 -3.95
C LEU A 18 3.82 -10.41 -4.28
N ARG A 19 4.45 -10.13 -5.42
CA ARG A 19 4.94 -8.78 -5.79
C ARG A 19 5.66 -8.07 -4.64
N PRO A 20 6.82 -8.59 -4.17
CA PRO A 20 7.50 -8.11 -2.97
C PRO A 20 7.75 -6.59 -2.92
N PRO A 21 8.07 -5.89 -4.03
CA PRO A 21 8.23 -4.43 -4.00
C PRO A 21 6.99 -3.70 -3.46
N ASN A 22 5.80 -4.21 -3.77
CA ASN A 22 4.54 -3.60 -3.38
C ASN A 22 4.21 -3.87 -1.91
N ILE A 23 4.61 -5.04 -1.36
CA ILE A 23 4.50 -5.35 0.08
C ILE A 23 5.28 -4.32 0.90
N ILE A 24 6.45 -3.89 0.43
CA ILE A 24 7.27 -2.86 1.11
C ILE A 24 6.49 -1.55 1.27
N THR A 25 5.70 -1.16 0.27
CA THR A 25 4.85 0.04 0.39
C THR A 25 3.73 -0.14 1.43
N ALA A 26 3.22 -1.36 1.59
CA ALA A 26 2.20 -1.66 2.58
C ALA A 26 2.77 -1.68 4.01
N LEU A 27 4.02 -2.13 4.20
CA LEU A 27 4.72 -2.00 5.48
C LEU A 27 4.86 -0.54 5.92
N ALA A 28 5.07 0.39 4.97
CA ALA A 28 5.13 1.81 5.28
C ALA A 28 3.83 2.35 5.88
N ASP A 29 2.65 1.86 5.45
CA ASP A 29 1.36 2.27 6.03
C ASP A 29 1.26 1.87 7.52
N VAL A 30 1.59 0.60 7.83
CA VAL A 30 1.54 0.09 9.21
C VAL A 30 2.54 0.83 10.10
N LEU A 31 3.77 1.08 9.60
CA LEU A 31 4.76 1.85 10.33
C LEU A 31 4.30 3.29 10.60
N ALA A 32 3.65 3.95 9.62
CA ALA A 32 3.05 5.26 9.83
C ALA A 32 1.91 5.20 10.87
N GLY A 33 1.07 4.17 10.82
CA GLY A 33 0.03 3.92 11.84
C GLY A 33 0.59 3.70 13.23
N LEU A 34 1.68 2.94 13.37
CA LEU A 34 2.41 2.76 14.63
C LEU A 34 2.99 4.07 15.17
N ALA A 35 3.50 4.94 14.29
CA ALA A 35 3.95 6.28 14.68
C ALA A 35 2.80 7.12 15.28
N VAL A 36 1.60 7.06 14.68
CA VAL A 36 0.38 7.68 15.19
C VAL A 36 -0.03 7.08 16.55
N ALA A 37 0.16 5.77 16.74
CA ALA A 37 -0.10 5.07 17.99
C ALA A 37 0.89 5.42 19.11
N GLY A 38 1.87 6.30 18.83
CA GLY A 38 2.84 6.76 19.82
C GLY A 38 4.11 5.93 19.91
N THR A 39 4.34 5.02 18.95
CA THR A 39 5.63 4.33 18.84
C THR A 39 6.68 5.36 18.43
N SER A 40 7.53 5.76 19.37
CA SER A 40 8.64 6.68 19.11
C SER A 40 9.97 5.99 19.40
N LEU A 41 10.99 6.33 18.64
CA LEU A 41 12.38 5.94 18.89
C LEU A 41 13.06 6.89 19.91
N SER A 42 12.27 7.66 20.64
CA SER A 42 12.81 8.53 21.69
C SER A 42 13.36 7.71 22.84
N LEU A 43 14.62 7.87 23.09
CA LEU A 43 15.32 7.38 24.28
C LEU A 43 14.87 8.11 25.58
N SER A 44 14.03 9.15 25.46
CA SER A 44 13.42 9.90 26.57
C SER A 44 11.95 9.53 26.74
N GLY A 45 11.67 8.75 27.74
CA GLY A 45 10.36 8.18 28.05
C GLY A 45 9.20 9.17 28.10
N GLY A 46 8.04 8.73 27.62
CA GLY A 46 6.80 9.50 27.70
C GLY A 46 5.65 9.01 26.82
N THR A 47 5.77 7.89 26.14
CA THR A 47 4.70 7.31 25.30
C THR A 47 4.30 5.93 25.80
N VAL A 48 3.03 5.55 25.61
CA VAL A 48 2.58 4.19 25.87
C VAL A 48 3.41 3.23 25.03
N PRO A 49 4.28 2.40 25.61
CA PRO A 49 5.13 1.52 24.83
C PRO A 49 4.25 0.48 24.13
N VAL A 50 4.23 0.51 22.79
CA VAL A 50 3.68 -0.62 22.03
C VAL A 50 4.64 -1.79 22.19
N GLU A 51 4.15 -2.92 22.65
CA GLU A 51 4.97 -4.11 22.84
C GLU A 51 5.65 -4.51 21.53
N PRO A 52 6.97 -4.80 21.52
CA PRO A 52 7.70 -5.19 20.31
C PRO A 52 7.08 -6.39 19.59
N PHE A 53 6.49 -7.33 20.35
CA PHE A 53 5.77 -8.46 19.79
C PHE A 53 4.55 -8.01 18.99
N ALA A 54 3.76 -7.05 19.47
CA ALA A 54 2.61 -6.51 18.73
C ALA A 54 3.03 -5.81 17.45
N ILE A 55 4.15 -5.07 17.47
CA ILE A 55 4.74 -4.46 16.26
C ILE A 55 5.06 -5.54 15.22
N GLY A 56 5.82 -6.57 15.62
CA GLY A 56 6.16 -7.68 14.74
C GLY A 56 4.93 -8.41 14.19
N ALA A 57 3.92 -8.65 15.03
CA ALA A 57 2.67 -9.29 14.66
C ALA A 57 1.88 -8.47 13.61
N LEU A 58 1.80 -7.14 13.76
CA LEU A 58 1.12 -6.25 12.82
C LEU A 58 1.88 -6.12 11.49
N LEU A 59 3.22 -6.10 11.52
CA LEU A 59 4.03 -6.11 10.30
C LEU A 59 3.87 -7.45 9.55
N ALA A 60 3.86 -8.58 10.25
CA ALA A 60 3.58 -9.88 9.64
C ALA A 60 2.14 -9.96 9.12
N ALA A 61 1.18 -9.39 9.86
CA ALA A 61 -0.22 -9.31 9.43
C ALA A 61 -0.37 -8.57 8.09
N THR A 62 0.27 -7.41 7.92
CA THR A 62 0.18 -6.68 6.66
C THR A 62 0.85 -7.42 5.49
N VAL A 63 1.96 -8.14 5.74
CA VAL A 63 2.57 -9.01 4.71
C VAL A 63 1.58 -10.08 4.25
N GLY A 64 0.89 -10.73 5.19
CA GLY A 64 -0.15 -11.72 4.87
C GLY A 64 -1.35 -11.13 4.15
N LEU A 65 -1.90 -10.02 4.66
CA LEU A 65 -3.08 -9.36 4.06
C LEU A 65 -2.79 -8.82 2.66
N TYR A 66 -1.69 -8.10 2.50
CA TYR A 66 -1.33 -7.52 1.21
C TYR A 66 -0.92 -8.60 0.21
N GLY A 67 -0.02 -9.51 0.62
CA GLY A 67 0.44 -10.61 -0.22
C GLY A 67 -0.72 -11.53 -0.62
N GLY A 68 -1.61 -11.85 0.31
CA GLY A 68 -2.81 -12.64 0.04
C GLY A 68 -3.75 -11.97 -0.97
N GLY A 69 -4.01 -10.67 -0.82
CA GLY A 69 -4.80 -9.88 -1.77
C GLY A 69 -4.19 -9.90 -3.17
N VAL A 70 -2.89 -9.61 -3.31
CA VAL A 70 -2.22 -9.59 -4.61
C VAL A 70 -2.20 -10.97 -5.28
N VAL A 71 -1.97 -12.05 -4.52
CA VAL A 71 -2.05 -13.42 -5.04
C VAL A 71 -3.47 -13.75 -5.54
N LEU A 72 -4.50 -13.38 -4.77
CA LEU A 72 -5.89 -13.59 -5.19
C LEU A 72 -6.26 -12.74 -6.40
N ASN A 73 -5.71 -11.53 -6.53
CA ASN A 73 -5.88 -10.72 -7.73
C ASN A 73 -5.47 -11.49 -8.99
N ASP A 74 -4.28 -12.11 -8.99
CA ASP A 74 -3.82 -12.91 -10.12
C ASP A 74 -4.66 -14.19 -10.33
N VAL A 75 -5.26 -14.75 -9.26
CA VAL A 75 -6.21 -15.90 -9.37
C VAL A 75 -7.51 -15.48 -10.06
N PHE A 76 -8.07 -14.31 -9.71
CA PHE A 76 -9.28 -13.78 -10.33
C PHE A 76 -9.03 -13.34 -11.77
N ASP A 77 -7.86 -12.76 -12.05
CA ASP A 77 -7.48 -12.27 -13.38
C ASP A 77 -6.93 -13.37 -14.30
N ALA A 78 -6.73 -14.60 -13.82
CA ALA A 78 -6.10 -15.68 -14.61
C ALA A 78 -6.73 -15.92 -15.99
N PRO A 79 -8.08 -15.82 -16.19
CA PRO A 79 -8.67 -15.93 -17.53
C PRO A 79 -8.28 -14.77 -18.46
N LEU A 80 -8.27 -13.55 -17.96
CA LEU A 80 -7.88 -12.35 -18.72
C LEU A 80 -6.39 -12.34 -19.02
N ASP A 81 -5.58 -12.68 -18.02
CA ASP A 81 -4.13 -12.75 -18.14
C ASP A 81 -3.67 -13.83 -19.14
N ALA A 82 -4.48 -14.89 -19.37
CA ALA A 82 -4.16 -15.90 -20.38
C ALA A 82 -4.13 -15.29 -21.80
N ASP A 83 -4.94 -14.28 -22.05
CA ASP A 83 -5.00 -13.59 -23.35
C ASP A 83 -4.02 -12.39 -23.41
N GLU A 84 -3.94 -11.60 -22.33
CA GLU A 84 -3.19 -10.34 -22.33
C GLU A 84 -1.73 -10.49 -21.88
N ARG A 85 -1.44 -11.42 -20.94
CA ARG A 85 -0.14 -11.59 -20.26
C ARG A 85 0.18 -13.08 -20.02
N PRO A 86 0.33 -13.89 -21.09
CA PRO A 86 0.50 -15.36 -21.01
C PRO A 86 1.78 -15.77 -20.28
N GLU A 87 2.76 -14.86 -20.13
CA GLU A 87 4.01 -15.09 -19.40
C GLU A 87 3.84 -15.05 -17.87
N ARG A 88 2.73 -14.58 -17.32
CA ARG A 88 2.48 -14.56 -15.87
C ARG A 88 2.49 -15.96 -15.25
N PRO A 89 2.77 -16.09 -13.93
CA PRO A 89 2.95 -17.38 -13.28
C PRO A 89 1.79 -18.38 -13.46
N ILE A 90 0.53 -17.90 -13.38
CA ILE A 90 -0.65 -18.77 -13.50
C ILE A 90 -0.92 -19.16 -14.96
N PRO A 91 -1.05 -18.22 -15.92
CA PRO A 91 -1.27 -18.56 -17.32
C PRO A 91 -0.18 -19.45 -17.91
N SER A 92 1.10 -19.18 -17.59
CA SER A 92 2.23 -19.98 -18.06
C SER A 92 2.33 -21.40 -17.45
N GLY A 93 1.44 -21.74 -16.49
CA GLY A 93 1.45 -23.05 -15.82
C GLY A 93 2.56 -23.22 -14.77
N ARG A 94 3.37 -22.18 -14.49
CA ARG A 94 4.40 -22.21 -13.44
C ARG A 94 3.82 -22.26 -12.04
N ALA A 95 2.61 -21.71 -11.83
CA ALA A 95 1.80 -21.83 -10.62
C ALA A 95 0.40 -22.33 -10.99
N SER A 96 -0.14 -23.31 -10.23
CA SER A 96 -1.53 -23.74 -10.45
C SER A 96 -2.50 -22.72 -9.85
N ARG A 97 -3.63 -22.44 -10.53
CA ARG A 97 -4.67 -21.51 -10.06
C ARG A 97 -5.21 -21.92 -8.70
N THR A 98 -5.47 -23.22 -8.48
CA THR A 98 -5.93 -23.73 -7.17
C THR A 98 -4.88 -23.57 -6.10
N GLY A 99 -3.60 -23.87 -6.40
CA GLY A 99 -2.49 -23.67 -5.47
C GLY A 99 -2.30 -22.21 -5.08
N ALA A 100 -2.41 -21.29 -6.05
CA ALA A 100 -2.36 -19.84 -5.79
C ALA A 100 -3.55 -19.39 -4.96
N ALA A 101 -4.78 -19.88 -5.21
CA ALA A 101 -5.96 -19.56 -4.41
C ALA A 101 -5.82 -20.01 -2.95
N LEU A 102 -5.35 -21.23 -2.72
CA LEU A 102 -5.07 -21.73 -1.38
C LEU A 102 -3.98 -20.92 -0.68
N PHE A 103 -2.90 -20.60 -1.38
CA PHE A 103 -1.80 -19.79 -0.85
C PHE A 103 -2.27 -18.38 -0.46
N GLY A 104 -3.02 -17.70 -1.34
CA GLY A 104 -3.61 -16.39 -1.05
C GLY A 104 -4.57 -16.43 0.14
N GLY A 105 -5.43 -17.45 0.21
CA GLY A 105 -6.35 -17.66 1.33
C GLY A 105 -5.63 -17.90 2.67
N LEU A 106 -4.58 -18.71 2.67
CA LEU A 106 -3.74 -18.96 3.85
C LEU A 106 -2.99 -17.70 4.29
N LEU A 107 -2.52 -16.87 3.36
CA LEU A 107 -1.90 -15.58 3.67
C LEU A 107 -2.89 -14.62 4.31
N LEU A 108 -4.12 -14.49 3.79
CA LEU A 108 -5.16 -13.66 4.41
C LEU A 108 -5.52 -14.15 5.81
N ALA A 109 -5.73 -15.47 5.98
CA ALA A 109 -6.02 -16.07 7.28
C ALA A 109 -4.87 -15.88 8.28
N GLY A 110 -3.62 -16.07 7.81
CA GLY A 110 -2.42 -15.81 8.61
C GLY A 110 -2.28 -14.34 8.99
N GLY A 111 -2.63 -13.42 8.06
CA GLY A 111 -2.65 -11.98 8.33
C GLY A 111 -3.66 -11.59 9.41
N ILE A 112 -4.88 -12.14 9.35
CA ILE A 112 -5.91 -11.95 10.39
C ILE A 112 -5.45 -12.55 11.71
N GLY A 113 -4.90 -13.77 11.69
CA GLY A 113 -4.35 -14.43 12.88
C GLY A 113 -3.21 -13.63 13.51
N GLY A 114 -2.27 -13.13 12.71
CA GLY A 114 -1.20 -12.25 13.17
C GLY A 114 -1.72 -10.98 13.84
N ALA A 115 -2.72 -10.33 13.23
CA ALA A 115 -3.36 -9.15 13.83
C ALA A 115 -4.07 -9.48 15.15
N ALA A 116 -4.70 -10.67 15.25
CA ALA A 116 -5.36 -11.13 16.46
C ALA A 116 -4.39 -11.32 17.64
N LEU A 117 -3.13 -11.65 17.37
CA LEU A 117 -2.08 -11.74 18.39
C LEU A 117 -1.75 -10.37 19.01
N ALA A 118 -1.96 -9.27 18.27
CA ALA A 118 -1.78 -7.93 18.81
C ALA A 118 -3.00 -7.48 19.61
N SER A 119 -4.20 -7.57 19.05
CA SER A 119 -5.47 -7.26 19.75
C SER A 119 -6.69 -7.72 18.96
N THR A 120 -7.84 -7.87 19.63
CA THR A 120 -9.14 -8.09 18.97
C THR A 120 -9.49 -6.95 17.99
N THR A 121 -9.17 -5.71 18.36
CA THR A 121 -9.39 -4.54 17.50
C THR A 121 -8.56 -4.64 16.23
N SER A 122 -7.29 -5.04 16.33
CA SER A 122 -6.42 -5.28 15.17
C SER A 122 -6.96 -6.39 14.27
N ALA A 123 -7.48 -7.48 14.87
CA ALA A 123 -8.12 -8.55 14.12
C ALA A 123 -9.33 -8.05 13.31
N LEU A 124 -10.19 -7.23 13.91
CA LEU A 124 -11.34 -6.63 13.21
C LEU A 124 -10.92 -5.74 12.04
N VAL A 125 -9.89 -4.91 12.24
CA VAL A 125 -9.31 -4.11 11.14
C VAL A 125 -8.73 -5.00 10.05
N ALA A 126 -8.04 -6.08 10.41
CA ALA A 126 -7.48 -7.04 9.46
C ALA A 126 -8.58 -7.76 8.65
N VAL A 127 -9.67 -8.17 9.29
CA VAL A 127 -10.85 -8.74 8.62
C VAL A 127 -11.45 -7.74 7.63
N PHE A 128 -11.58 -6.47 8.02
CA PHE A 128 -12.05 -5.42 7.13
C PHE A 128 -11.15 -5.28 5.88
N VAL A 129 -9.81 -5.25 6.06
CA VAL A 129 -8.86 -5.17 4.95
C VAL A 129 -8.93 -6.41 4.07
N ALA A 130 -8.96 -7.62 4.65
CA ALA A 130 -9.08 -8.87 3.90
C ALA A 130 -10.37 -8.93 3.08
N ALA A 131 -11.51 -8.58 3.69
CA ALA A 131 -12.80 -8.53 3.00
C ALA A 131 -12.79 -7.49 1.87
N GLY A 132 -12.19 -6.32 2.10
CA GLY A 132 -12.00 -5.29 1.08
C GLY A 132 -11.14 -5.77 -0.10
N ALA A 133 -10.04 -6.47 0.15
CA ALA A 133 -9.19 -7.04 -0.89
C ALA A 133 -9.95 -8.05 -1.75
N VAL A 134 -10.66 -9.00 -1.13
CA VAL A 134 -11.49 -9.98 -1.86
C VAL A 134 -12.61 -9.28 -2.64
N LEU A 135 -13.30 -8.30 -2.04
CA LEU A 135 -14.33 -7.52 -2.72
C LEU A 135 -13.78 -6.76 -3.93
N TYR A 136 -12.58 -6.18 -3.79
CA TYR A 136 -11.89 -5.49 -4.89
C TYR A 136 -11.63 -6.45 -6.04
N ASP A 137 -11.01 -7.59 -5.78
CA ASP A 137 -10.60 -8.55 -6.79
C ASP A 137 -11.78 -9.23 -7.48
N ALA A 138 -12.81 -9.60 -6.72
CA ALA A 138 -13.97 -10.30 -7.25
C ALA A 138 -14.95 -9.39 -8.00
N TYR A 139 -15.03 -8.10 -7.63
CA TYR A 139 -16.12 -7.25 -8.12
C TYR A 139 -15.69 -5.80 -8.37
N ALA A 140 -15.08 -5.11 -7.38
CA ALA A 140 -14.98 -3.66 -7.40
C ALA A 140 -14.07 -3.13 -8.50
N LYS A 141 -12.98 -3.84 -8.84
CA LYS A 141 -11.98 -3.42 -9.85
C LYS A 141 -12.54 -3.14 -11.23
N HIS A 142 -13.71 -3.75 -11.56
CA HIS A 142 -14.39 -3.53 -12.84
C HIS A 142 -15.25 -2.26 -12.86
N HIS A 143 -15.36 -1.54 -11.73
CA HIS A 143 -16.18 -0.34 -11.61
C HIS A 143 -15.32 0.91 -11.46
N VAL A 144 -15.56 1.91 -12.33
CA VAL A 144 -14.77 3.16 -12.45
C VAL A 144 -14.65 3.93 -11.13
N VAL A 145 -15.68 3.96 -10.29
CA VAL A 145 -15.70 4.70 -9.02
C VAL A 145 -15.47 3.74 -7.84
N PHE A 146 -16.11 2.59 -7.86
CA PHE A 146 -16.10 1.68 -6.72
C PHE A 146 -14.72 1.02 -6.55
N GLY A 147 -14.01 0.71 -7.64
CA GLY A 147 -12.65 0.18 -7.61
C GLY A 147 -11.68 1.08 -6.83
N PRO A 148 -11.48 2.34 -7.25
CA PRO A 148 -10.62 3.28 -6.53
C PRO A 148 -10.98 3.45 -5.05
N VAL A 149 -12.26 3.49 -4.72
CA VAL A 149 -12.73 3.62 -3.34
C VAL A 149 -12.37 2.39 -2.50
N VAL A 150 -12.66 1.18 -2.98
CA VAL A 150 -12.37 -0.06 -2.23
C VAL A 150 -10.87 -0.26 -2.06
N MET A 151 -10.06 -0.03 -3.11
CA MET A 151 -8.61 -0.10 -3.02
C MET A 151 -8.06 0.91 -2.01
N GLY A 152 -8.56 2.15 -2.06
CA GLY A 152 -8.20 3.19 -1.10
C GLY A 152 -8.61 2.85 0.33
N LEU A 153 -9.77 2.23 0.55
CA LEU A 153 -10.21 1.74 1.85
C LEU A 153 -9.31 0.62 2.39
N CYS A 154 -8.84 -0.28 1.54
CA CYS A 154 -7.87 -1.30 1.93
C CYS A 154 -6.56 -0.66 2.44
N ARG A 155 -6.05 0.36 1.73
CA ARG A 155 -4.82 1.07 2.13
C ARG A 155 -5.04 1.91 3.40
N GLY A 156 -6.17 2.61 3.50
CA GLY A 156 -6.57 3.32 4.73
C GLY A 156 -6.71 2.36 5.92
N GLY A 157 -7.33 1.20 5.71
CA GLY A 157 -7.44 0.14 6.70
C GLY A 157 -6.08 -0.40 7.14
N ASN A 158 -5.12 -0.53 6.21
CA ASN A 158 -3.77 -0.98 6.53
C ASN A 158 -2.99 0.04 7.40
N LEU A 159 -3.16 1.35 7.17
CA LEU A 159 -2.66 2.38 8.09
C LEU A 159 -3.32 2.25 9.46
N LEU A 160 -4.65 2.08 9.50
CA LEU A 160 -5.38 1.91 10.76
C LEU A 160 -5.01 0.61 11.48
N LEU A 161 -4.55 -0.41 10.77
CA LEU A 161 -3.98 -1.62 11.37
C LEU A 161 -2.76 -1.28 12.24
N GLY A 162 -1.89 -0.38 11.80
CA GLY A 162 -0.80 0.15 12.63
C GLY A 162 -1.31 0.95 13.83
N VAL A 163 -2.31 1.83 13.64
CA VAL A 163 -2.93 2.61 14.73
C VAL A 163 -3.58 1.71 15.78
N SER A 164 -4.14 0.57 15.37
CA SER A 164 -4.83 -0.39 16.24
C SER A 164 -3.93 -1.09 17.26
N ALA A 165 -2.61 -0.93 17.15
CA ALA A 165 -1.67 -1.33 18.20
C ALA A 165 -2.04 -0.73 19.57
N VAL A 166 -2.66 0.45 19.55
CA VAL A 166 -3.29 1.07 20.73
C VAL A 166 -4.77 1.30 20.41
N PRO A 167 -5.67 0.36 20.77
CA PRO A 167 -7.08 0.39 20.37
C PRO A 167 -7.80 1.71 20.67
N ALA A 168 -7.48 2.33 21.81
CA ALA A 168 -8.07 3.60 22.22
C ALA A 168 -7.78 4.76 21.24
N LEU A 169 -6.69 4.68 20.46
CA LEU A 169 -6.28 5.70 19.49
C LEU A 169 -6.92 5.50 18.11
N LEU A 170 -7.58 4.37 17.85
CA LEU A 170 -8.17 4.08 16.56
C LEU A 170 -9.30 5.08 16.22
N ARG A 171 -10.25 5.28 17.13
CA ARG A 171 -11.39 6.19 16.92
C ARG A 171 -10.97 7.64 16.72
N PRO A 172 -10.13 8.28 17.58
CA PRO A 172 -9.74 9.67 17.41
C PRO A 172 -8.83 9.92 16.19
N ASN A 173 -8.17 8.89 15.66
CA ASN A 173 -7.25 8.99 14.51
C ASN A 173 -7.77 8.31 13.24
N GLY A 174 -8.99 7.77 13.25
CA GLY A 174 -9.58 7.07 12.10
C GLY A 174 -9.64 7.90 10.81
N TYR A 175 -9.78 9.23 10.93
CA TYR A 175 -9.78 10.17 9.81
C TYR A 175 -8.45 10.14 9.01
N LEU A 176 -7.33 9.70 9.59
CA LEU A 176 -6.04 9.60 8.89
C LEU A 176 -6.08 8.58 7.75
N ALA A 177 -6.99 7.60 7.79
CA ALA A 177 -7.22 6.68 6.70
C ALA A 177 -7.67 7.37 5.40
N LEU A 178 -8.20 8.58 5.48
CA LEU A 178 -8.58 9.38 4.30
C LEU A 178 -7.36 9.79 3.46
N LEU A 179 -6.16 9.89 4.04
CA LEU A 179 -4.95 10.24 3.31
C LEU A 179 -4.57 9.14 2.29
N PRO A 180 -4.29 7.88 2.70
CA PRO A 180 -4.02 6.82 1.74
C PRO A 180 -5.24 6.49 0.89
N LEU A 181 -6.47 6.64 1.40
CA LEU A 181 -7.68 6.44 0.60
C LEU A 181 -7.74 7.41 -0.58
N ALA A 182 -7.57 8.71 -0.34
CA ALA A 182 -7.60 9.71 -1.39
C ALA A 182 -6.43 9.53 -2.38
N PHE A 183 -5.24 9.25 -1.87
CA PHE A 183 -4.05 9.11 -2.71
C PHE A 183 -4.10 7.84 -3.58
N VAL A 184 -4.44 6.69 -2.99
CA VAL A 184 -4.58 5.44 -3.75
C VAL A 184 -5.80 5.51 -4.67
N GLY A 185 -6.88 6.15 -4.24
CA GLY A 185 -8.01 6.46 -5.10
C GLY A 185 -7.61 7.26 -6.34
N ALA A 186 -6.71 8.25 -6.19
CA ALA A 186 -6.17 9.02 -7.32
C ALA A 186 -5.35 8.14 -8.28
N ILE A 187 -4.45 7.30 -7.75
CA ILE A 187 -3.64 6.37 -8.54
C ILE A 187 -4.53 5.39 -9.31
N THR A 188 -5.46 4.72 -8.61
CA THR A 188 -6.34 3.71 -9.21
C THR A 188 -7.30 4.34 -10.24
N SER A 189 -7.75 5.58 -10.02
CA SER A 189 -8.60 6.27 -11.01
C SER A 189 -7.87 6.56 -12.32
N ILE A 190 -6.58 6.92 -12.27
CA ILE A 190 -5.81 7.21 -13.47
C ILE A 190 -5.32 5.92 -14.15
N SER A 191 -5.06 4.84 -13.39
CA SER A 191 -4.56 3.56 -13.92
C SER A 191 -5.53 2.88 -14.89
N GLN A 192 -6.82 3.16 -14.81
CA GLN A 192 -7.81 2.67 -15.77
C GLN A 192 -7.51 3.11 -17.23
N GLY A 193 -6.68 4.12 -17.42
CA GLY A 193 -6.25 4.58 -18.73
C GLY A 193 -4.88 4.05 -19.21
N GLU A 194 -4.28 3.09 -18.51
CA GLU A 194 -2.93 2.59 -18.82
C GLU A 194 -2.84 1.89 -20.17
N VAL A 195 -3.89 1.23 -20.62
CA VAL A 195 -3.88 0.46 -21.88
C VAL A 195 -4.35 1.29 -23.06
N HIS A 196 -5.48 1.99 -22.93
CA HIS A 196 -6.15 2.68 -24.06
C HIS A 196 -6.04 4.21 -24.00
N GLY A 197 -5.29 4.75 -23.02
CA GLY A 197 -5.28 6.16 -22.73
C GLY A 197 -6.44 6.58 -21.81
N GLY A 198 -6.21 7.67 -21.08
CA GLY A 198 -7.16 8.19 -20.10
C GLY A 198 -7.90 9.43 -20.58
N SER A 199 -8.67 10.04 -19.66
CA SER A 199 -9.32 11.32 -19.88
C SER A 199 -8.62 12.43 -19.09
N ARG A 200 -8.66 13.66 -19.65
CA ARG A 200 -8.18 14.84 -18.92
C ARG A 200 -8.94 15.06 -17.61
N ARG A 201 -10.24 14.69 -17.56
CA ARG A 201 -11.06 14.81 -16.37
C ARG A 201 -10.54 13.91 -15.25
N THR A 202 -10.20 12.66 -15.56
CA THR A 202 -9.62 11.71 -14.60
C THR A 202 -8.28 12.20 -14.07
N GLY A 203 -7.42 12.74 -14.94
CA GLY A 203 -6.15 13.33 -14.54
C GLY A 203 -6.32 14.57 -13.63
N LEU A 204 -7.29 15.44 -13.91
CA LEU A 204 -7.61 16.59 -13.06
C LEU A 204 -8.18 16.17 -11.69
N LEU A 205 -9.05 15.14 -11.66
CA LEU A 205 -9.54 14.57 -10.41
C LEU A 205 -8.40 14.01 -9.58
N ALA A 206 -7.48 13.26 -10.19
CA ALA A 206 -6.31 12.74 -9.49
C ALA A 206 -5.45 13.86 -8.89
N LEU A 207 -5.20 14.94 -9.65
CA LEU A 207 -4.48 16.12 -9.14
C LEU A 207 -5.21 16.82 -8.00
N LEU A 208 -6.53 16.91 -8.05
CA LEU A 208 -7.35 17.47 -6.98
C LEU A 208 -7.24 16.63 -5.70
N LEU A 209 -7.29 15.31 -5.81
CA LEU A 209 -7.10 14.40 -4.69
C LEU A 209 -5.69 14.51 -4.10
N ILE A 210 -4.65 14.58 -4.94
CA ILE A 210 -3.25 14.79 -4.49
C ILE A 210 -3.11 16.15 -3.79
N GLY A 211 -3.72 17.21 -4.33
CA GLY A 211 -3.76 18.52 -3.70
C GLY A 211 -4.45 18.47 -2.33
N GLY A 212 -5.55 17.72 -2.22
CA GLY A 212 -6.24 17.45 -0.96
C GLY A 212 -5.36 16.72 0.07
N VAL A 213 -4.60 15.71 -0.37
CA VAL A 213 -3.64 15.01 0.50
C VAL A 213 -2.55 15.96 1.00
N LEU A 214 -1.94 16.75 0.11
CA LEU A 214 -0.93 17.75 0.49
C LEU A 214 -1.50 18.78 1.45
N GLY A 215 -2.68 19.34 1.15
CA GLY A 215 -3.38 20.28 2.03
C GLY A 215 -3.69 19.66 3.40
N SER A 216 -4.10 18.40 3.45
CA SER A 216 -4.36 17.68 4.70
C SER A 216 -3.09 17.47 5.54
N LEU A 217 -1.94 17.16 4.91
CA LEU A 217 -0.66 17.07 5.61
C LEU A 217 -0.25 18.42 6.23
N PHE A 218 -0.50 19.55 5.55
CA PHE A 218 -0.30 20.88 6.13
C PHE A 218 -1.30 21.18 7.25
N ALA A 219 -2.58 20.82 7.08
CA ALA A 219 -3.60 21.02 8.09
C ALA A 219 -3.34 20.21 9.37
N LEU A 220 -2.69 19.03 9.27
CA LEU A 220 -2.22 18.28 10.43
C LEU A 220 -1.24 19.12 11.29
N GLY A 221 -0.48 20.02 10.68
CA GLY A 221 0.42 20.94 11.39
C GLY A 221 -0.28 21.88 12.39
N LEU A 222 -1.61 22.03 12.30
CA LEU A 222 -2.42 22.77 13.27
C LEU A 222 -2.70 21.94 14.54
N ARG A 223 -2.37 20.65 14.55
CA ARG A 223 -2.55 19.78 15.72
C ARG A 223 -1.31 19.80 16.60
N ALA A 224 -1.51 19.88 17.91
CA ALA A 224 -0.43 19.94 18.90
C ALA A 224 0.48 18.69 18.89
N ASN A 225 -0.06 17.54 18.49
CA ASN A 225 0.67 16.26 18.44
C ASN A 225 1.33 15.96 17.08
N TYR A 226 1.29 16.92 16.12
CA TYR A 226 1.91 16.76 14.81
C TYR A 226 2.95 17.86 14.55
N ARG A 227 4.18 17.49 14.31
CA ARG A 227 5.32 18.42 14.10
C ARG A 227 5.56 18.63 12.62
N LEU A 228 4.93 19.65 12.03
CA LEU A 228 5.00 19.95 10.60
C LEU A 228 6.46 20.12 10.12
N LEU A 229 7.34 20.75 10.89
CA LEU A 229 8.75 20.93 10.50
C LEU A 229 9.50 19.61 10.35
N HIS A 230 9.15 18.58 11.13
CA HIS A 230 9.73 17.24 10.96
C HIS A 230 9.19 16.54 9.72
N ALA A 231 7.92 16.77 9.38
CA ALA A 231 7.28 16.20 8.20
C ALA A 231 7.69 16.89 6.88
N ALA A 232 8.01 18.18 6.92
CA ALA A 232 8.19 19.03 5.75
C ALA A 232 9.15 18.47 4.67
N PRO A 233 10.35 17.94 4.99
CA PRO A 233 11.23 17.40 3.95
C PRO A 233 10.62 16.18 3.25
N PHE A 234 9.86 15.35 3.95
CA PHE A 234 9.19 14.18 3.39
C PHE A 234 7.96 14.58 2.55
N VAL A 235 7.21 15.61 2.98
CA VAL A 235 6.10 16.21 2.21
C VAL A 235 6.64 16.78 0.90
N LEU A 236 7.76 17.50 0.94
CA LEU A 236 8.40 18.03 -0.25
C LEU A 236 8.84 16.91 -1.21
N LEU A 237 9.48 15.87 -0.68
CA LEU A 237 9.88 14.70 -1.47
C LEU A 237 8.68 14.03 -2.13
N PHE A 238 7.59 13.81 -1.37
CA PHE A 238 6.33 13.30 -1.89
C PHE A 238 5.79 14.18 -3.03
N ALA A 239 5.71 15.49 -2.82
CA ALA A 239 5.18 16.42 -3.81
C ALA A 239 6.03 16.43 -5.10
N VAL A 240 7.36 16.51 -4.99
CA VAL A 240 8.28 16.50 -6.14
C VAL A 240 8.19 15.19 -6.92
N GLN A 241 7.98 14.06 -6.25
CA GLN A 241 7.86 12.76 -6.89
C GLN A 241 6.52 12.57 -7.61
N VAL A 242 5.42 13.09 -7.05
CA VAL A 242 4.06 12.82 -7.54
C VAL A 242 3.54 13.89 -8.49
N VAL A 243 3.70 15.16 -8.16
CA VAL A 243 3.03 16.24 -8.90
C VAL A 243 3.46 16.31 -10.37
N PRO A 244 4.77 16.26 -10.74
CA PRO A 244 5.15 16.39 -12.14
C PRO A 244 4.65 15.26 -13.05
N PRO A 245 4.73 13.95 -12.69
CA PRO A 245 4.18 12.88 -13.53
C PRO A 245 2.66 12.99 -13.70
N PHE A 246 1.91 13.28 -12.61
CA PHE A 246 0.46 13.42 -12.69
C PHE A 246 0.03 14.64 -13.50
N VAL A 247 0.75 15.76 -13.44
CA VAL A 247 0.50 16.93 -14.30
C VAL A 247 0.75 16.58 -15.76
N ARG A 248 1.82 15.85 -16.09
CA ARG A 248 2.08 15.40 -17.46
C ARG A 248 0.99 14.47 -17.98
N ALA A 249 0.55 13.50 -17.17
CA ALA A 249 -0.53 12.58 -17.50
C ALA A 249 -1.88 13.31 -17.66
N ALA A 250 -2.18 14.30 -16.81
CA ALA A 250 -3.42 15.09 -16.93
C ALA A 250 -3.45 16.00 -18.18
N ARG A 251 -2.28 16.55 -18.58
CA ARG A 251 -2.17 17.38 -19.80
C ARG A 251 -2.26 16.57 -21.08
N THR A 252 -1.64 15.41 -21.10
CA THR A 252 -1.61 14.50 -22.26
C THR A 252 -1.78 13.08 -21.74
N PRO A 253 -3.02 12.55 -21.72
CA PRO A 253 -3.36 11.27 -21.12
C PRO A 253 -3.02 10.08 -22.04
N ALA A 254 -1.75 10.02 -22.49
CA ALA A 254 -1.20 8.89 -23.24
C ALA A 254 -0.84 7.73 -22.30
N PRO A 255 -0.94 6.46 -22.73
CA PRO A 255 -0.66 5.27 -21.93
C PRO A 255 0.67 5.36 -21.17
N GLU A 256 1.77 5.72 -21.84
CA GLU A 256 3.11 5.77 -21.26
C GLU A 256 3.23 6.82 -20.14
N ARG A 257 2.51 7.96 -20.27
CA ARG A 257 2.49 9.01 -19.24
C ARG A 257 1.65 8.60 -18.04
N ILE A 258 0.55 7.90 -18.29
CA ILE A 258 -0.30 7.35 -17.23
C ILE A 258 0.48 6.28 -16.46
N GLN A 259 1.12 5.33 -17.14
CA GLN A 259 1.96 4.31 -16.53
C GLN A 259 3.09 4.93 -15.68
N SER A 260 3.79 5.95 -16.21
CA SER A 260 4.79 6.69 -15.44
C SER A 260 4.22 7.36 -14.20
N ALA A 261 3.00 7.93 -14.27
CA ALA A 261 2.34 8.55 -13.12
C ALA A 261 1.92 7.50 -12.07
N VAL A 262 1.38 6.36 -12.50
CA VAL A 262 1.00 5.24 -11.60
C VAL A 262 2.23 4.69 -10.89
N GLN A 263 3.32 4.40 -11.61
CA GLN A 263 4.56 3.92 -11.02
C GLN A 263 5.13 4.92 -10.00
N ALA A 264 5.18 6.21 -10.35
CA ALA A 264 5.60 7.26 -9.43
C ALA A 264 4.69 7.32 -8.20
N GLY A 265 3.37 7.18 -8.38
CA GLY A 265 2.39 7.19 -7.32
C GLY A 265 2.55 6.00 -6.35
N VAL A 266 2.72 4.79 -6.86
CA VAL A 266 2.92 3.59 -6.02
C VAL A 266 4.17 3.74 -5.14
N VAL A 267 5.28 4.19 -5.72
CA VAL A 267 6.53 4.41 -4.98
C VAL A 267 6.39 5.56 -3.98
N ALA A 268 5.61 6.59 -4.31
CA ALA A 268 5.39 7.76 -3.45
C ALA A 268 4.56 7.47 -2.19
N LEU A 269 3.94 6.30 -2.08
CA LEU A 269 3.32 5.84 -0.83
C LEU A 269 4.34 5.80 0.32
N ILE A 270 5.60 5.48 0.04
CA ILE A 270 6.65 5.45 1.07
C ILE A 270 6.94 6.87 1.61
N PRO A 271 7.27 7.90 0.80
CA PRO A 271 7.47 9.25 1.32
C PRO A 271 6.21 9.88 1.91
N LEU A 272 5.00 9.54 1.44
CA LEU A 272 3.75 9.95 2.08
C LEU A 272 3.67 9.43 3.52
N ASN A 273 3.91 8.14 3.70
CA ASN A 273 3.89 7.50 5.03
C ASN A 273 5.07 7.97 5.90
N ALA A 274 6.24 8.24 5.31
CA ALA A 274 7.37 8.85 6.01
C ALA A 274 7.03 10.26 6.52
N ALA A 275 6.31 11.06 5.74
CA ALA A 275 5.84 12.38 6.15
C ALA A 275 4.89 12.30 7.35
N LEU A 276 3.92 11.36 7.28
CA LEU A 276 2.99 11.13 8.38
C LEU A 276 3.73 10.66 9.64
N ALA A 277 4.60 9.67 9.50
CA ALA A 277 5.41 9.13 10.59
C ALA A 277 6.33 10.17 11.22
N ALA A 278 7.00 10.99 10.40
CA ALA A 278 7.88 12.06 10.88
C ALA A 278 7.13 13.12 11.68
N GLY A 279 5.92 13.47 11.25
CA GLY A 279 5.08 14.43 11.95
C GLY A 279 4.67 13.97 13.35
N PHE A 280 4.33 12.69 13.53
CA PHE A 280 3.91 12.13 14.83
C PHE A 280 5.07 11.65 15.69
N ALA A 281 6.06 10.94 15.11
CA ALA A 281 7.13 10.28 15.86
C ALA A 281 8.54 10.91 15.66
N GLY A 282 8.63 11.98 14.89
CA GLY A 282 9.89 12.69 14.65
C GLY A 282 10.63 12.24 13.40
N TRP A 283 11.58 13.09 12.97
CA TRP A 283 12.28 12.93 11.69
C TRP A 283 13.10 11.63 11.58
N ILE A 284 13.65 11.12 12.68
CA ILE A 284 14.39 9.83 12.70
C ILE A 284 13.46 8.69 12.30
N TYR A 285 12.26 8.63 12.89
CA TYR A 285 11.28 7.60 12.56
C TYR A 285 10.81 7.72 11.10
N GLY A 286 10.54 8.95 10.63
CA GLY A 286 10.22 9.18 9.22
C GLY A 286 11.33 8.73 8.27
N SER A 287 12.61 8.94 8.63
CA SER A 287 13.76 8.48 7.85
C SER A 287 13.85 6.94 7.80
N LEU A 288 13.52 6.24 8.88
CA LEU A 288 13.43 4.77 8.88
C LEU A 288 12.33 4.27 7.95
N VAL A 289 11.15 4.92 7.95
CA VAL A 289 10.10 4.58 6.98
C VAL A 289 10.58 4.87 5.55
N LEU A 290 11.26 5.99 5.32
CA LEU A 290 11.81 6.34 4.02
C LEU A 290 12.90 5.35 3.55
N ALA A 291 13.64 4.71 4.47
CA ALA A 291 14.63 3.70 4.13
C ALA A 291 14.03 2.42 3.47
N LEU A 292 12.71 2.26 3.50
CA LEU A 292 12.01 1.25 2.70
C LEU A 292 12.09 1.55 1.19
N LEU A 293 12.33 2.80 0.80
CA LEU A 293 12.38 3.21 -0.61
C LEU A 293 13.49 2.49 -1.40
N PRO A 294 14.78 2.52 -0.97
CA PRO A 294 15.82 1.77 -1.66
C PRO A 294 15.59 0.25 -1.63
N VAL A 295 14.96 -0.29 -0.59
CA VAL A 295 14.58 -1.71 -0.54
C VAL A 295 13.54 -2.03 -1.63
N SER A 296 12.48 -1.21 -1.75
CA SER A 296 11.48 -1.35 -2.80
C SER A 296 12.10 -1.26 -4.20
N PHE A 297 13.02 -0.32 -4.46
CA PHE A 297 13.74 -0.21 -5.72
C PHE A 297 14.66 -1.41 -5.98
N GLY A 298 15.34 -1.92 -4.96
CA GLY A 298 16.17 -3.13 -5.10
C GLY A 298 15.35 -4.34 -5.52
N LEU A 299 14.18 -4.52 -4.88
CA LEU A 299 13.26 -5.63 -5.19
C LEU A 299 12.58 -5.45 -6.56
N SER A 300 12.29 -4.23 -7.00
CA SER A 300 11.68 -3.99 -8.32
C SER A 300 12.59 -4.31 -9.51
N ARG A 301 13.90 -4.51 -9.28
CA ARG A 301 14.83 -5.03 -10.29
C ARG A 301 14.75 -6.55 -10.43
N LEU A 302 14.21 -7.23 -9.44
CA LEU A 302 14.11 -8.71 -9.39
C LEU A 302 12.68 -9.19 -9.64
N PHE A 303 11.68 -8.37 -9.34
CA PHE A 303 10.26 -8.70 -9.43
C PHE A 303 9.50 -7.59 -10.16
N ASP A 304 8.53 -7.98 -10.98
CA ASP A 304 7.64 -7.03 -11.64
C ASP A 304 6.76 -6.29 -10.61
N VAL A 305 6.51 -5.02 -10.87
CA VAL A 305 5.71 -4.15 -9.98
C VAL A 305 4.24 -4.10 -10.42
N THR A 306 3.97 -4.50 -11.68
CA THR A 306 2.63 -4.41 -12.32
C THR A 306 2.15 -5.76 -12.83
#